data_1d3ae51f78f48bc3ed08f170f2a61e60
#
_entry.id   1d3ae51f78f48bc3ed08f170f2a61e60
#
_cell.length_a   1.000
_cell.length_b   1.000
_cell.length_c   1.000
_cell.angle_alpha   90.00
_cell.angle_beta   90.00
_cell.angle_gamma   90.00
#
_symmetry.space_group_name_H-M   'P 1'
#
loop_
_entity.id
_entity.type
_entity.pdbx_description
1 polymer ?
#
loop_
_entity_poly.entity_id
_entity_poly.type
_entity_poly.pdbx_seq_one_letter_code
_entity_poly.pdbx_strand_id
1 'polypeptide(L)'
;ITTRLVGSEMCKETAPEAPFPEKCLTYLGNVSNSKAGAFYKAHGVTAVEDAFELSPRKDVPLMFTKHCLRYSMGWCPTYQKQKSPYKEPYFLRYKETLLRLRFDCKNCQMLIYAEE
;
A
#
# COMPACT_ATOMS: atom_id res chain seq x y z
N ILE A 1 -0.41 20.22 -27.50
CA ILE A 1 -0.07 19.05 -26.65
C ILE A 1 0.83 19.49 -25.50
N THR A 2 1.91 20.15 -25.83
CA THR A 2 2.86 20.68 -24.84
C THR A 2 2.19 21.69 -23.88
N THR A 3 1.30 22.51 -24.39
CA THR A 3 0.56 23.51 -23.63
C THR A 3 -0.29 22.88 -22.53
N ARG A 4 -0.89 21.74 -22.80
CA ARG A 4 -1.72 21.02 -21.84
C ARG A 4 -0.91 20.56 -20.62
N LEU A 5 0.27 19.99 -20.86
CA LEU A 5 1.15 19.51 -19.78
C LEU A 5 1.63 20.68 -18.93
N VAL A 6 2.08 21.73 -19.58
CA VAL A 6 2.52 22.96 -18.91
C VAL A 6 1.40 23.56 -18.06
N GLY A 7 0.20 23.66 -18.61
CA GLY A 7 -0.96 24.18 -17.89
C GLY A 7 -1.31 23.34 -16.65
N SER A 8 -1.23 22.03 -16.76
CA SER A 8 -1.48 21.13 -15.64
C SER A 8 -0.46 21.32 -14.50
N GLU A 9 0.80 21.43 -14.84
CA GLU A 9 1.87 21.68 -13.87
C GLU A 9 1.72 23.05 -13.20
N MET A 10 1.44 24.07 -13.98
CA MET A 10 1.22 25.42 -13.47
C MET A 10 0.04 25.46 -12.50
N CYS A 11 -1.05 24.76 -12.79
CA CYS A 11 -2.19 24.68 -11.89
C CYS A 11 -1.82 24.05 -10.54
N LYS A 12 -0.96 23.06 -10.54
CA LYS A 12 -0.46 22.43 -9.30
C LYS A 12 0.39 23.39 -8.48
N GLU A 13 1.26 24.12 -9.14
CA GLU A 13 2.16 25.07 -8.48
C GLU A 13 1.45 26.26 -7.89
N THR A 14 0.39 26.73 -8.55
CA THR A 14 -0.37 27.92 -8.14
C THR A 14 -1.62 27.61 -7.32
N ALA A 15 -1.97 26.34 -7.15
CA ALA A 15 -3.11 25.96 -6.35
C ALA A 15 -2.92 26.37 -4.89
N PRO A 16 -3.97 26.90 -4.22
CA PRO A 16 -3.88 27.19 -2.79
C PRO A 16 -3.62 25.90 -1.99
N GLU A 17 -2.97 26.03 -0.86
CA GLU A 17 -2.72 24.90 0.03
C GLU A 17 -4.07 24.32 0.48
N ALA A 18 -4.30 23.06 0.08
CA ALA A 18 -5.50 22.35 0.47
C ALA A 18 -5.20 21.47 1.69
N PRO A 19 -6.15 21.30 2.62
CA PRO A 19 -5.96 20.38 3.72
C PRO A 19 -5.85 18.93 3.19
N PHE A 20 -4.94 18.19 3.78
CA PHE A 20 -4.81 16.76 3.47
C PHE A 20 -6.05 16.04 4.01
N PRO A 21 -6.64 15.07 3.26
CA PRO A 21 -7.90 14.46 3.66
C PRO A 21 -7.83 13.65 4.95
N GLU A 22 -6.66 13.14 5.30
CA GLU A 22 -6.46 12.36 6.52
C GLU A 22 -5.70 13.17 7.56
N LYS A 23 -6.12 13.08 8.81
CA LYS A 23 -5.44 13.78 9.92
C LYS A 23 -4.29 12.96 10.51
N CYS A 24 -4.30 11.66 10.32
CA CYS A 24 -3.26 10.76 10.81
C CYS A 24 -2.70 9.97 9.65
N LEU A 25 -1.39 10.00 9.46
CA LEU A 25 -0.69 9.20 8.49
C LEU A 25 0.01 8.04 9.19
N THR A 26 -0.25 6.83 8.70
CA THR A 26 0.44 5.63 9.11
C THR A 26 1.74 5.45 8.31
N TYR A 27 2.46 4.38 8.57
CA TYR A 27 3.66 4.03 7.80
C TYR A 27 3.39 3.94 6.28
N LEU A 28 2.13 3.70 5.87
CA LEU A 28 1.71 3.67 4.46
C LEU A 28 1.83 5.03 3.78
N GLY A 29 1.87 6.11 4.54
CA GLY A 29 2.14 7.45 4.02
C GLY A 29 3.57 7.65 3.53
N ASN A 30 4.43 6.70 3.85
CA ASN A 30 5.82 6.65 3.38
C ASN A 30 6.63 7.90 3.68
N VAL A 31 6.45 8.46 4.86
CA VAL A 31 7.16 9.67 5.29
C VAL A 31 8.54 9.27 5.81
N SER A 32 9.56 9.49 5.00
CA SER A 32 10.92 9.04 5.28
C SER A 32 11.91 10.17 5.60
N ASN A 33 11.46 11.42 5.61
CA ASN A 33 12.33 12.55 5.92
C ASN A 33 11.56 13.69 6.57
N SER A 34 12.29 14.62 7.18
CA SER A 34 11.72 15.76 7.90
C SER A 34 10.95 16.72 7.01
N LYS A 35 11.36 16.88 5.76
CA LYS A 35 10.70 17.79 4.81
C LYS A 35 9.32 17.27 4.43
N ALA A 36 9.20 15.97 4.18
CA ALA A 36 7.90 15.34 3.92
C ALA A 36 6.99 15.44 5.14
N GLY A 37 7.50 15.21 6.34
CA GLY A 37 6.74 15.39 7.58
C GLY A 37 6.24 16.81 7.77
N ALA A 38 7.10 17.79 7.51
CA ALA A 38 6.73 19.21 7.59
C ALA A 38 5.64 19.58 6.56
N PHE A 39 5.75 19.04 5.36
CA PHE A 39 4.75 19.24 4.31
C PHE A 39 3.36 18.76 4.77
N TYR A 40 3.26 17.55 5.27
CA TYR A 40 1.98 17.01 5.72
C TYR A 40 1.42 17.77 6.92
N LYS A 41 2.27 18.17 7.86
CA LYS A 41 1.85 18.99 9.00
C LYS A 41 1.32 20.36 8.58
N ALA A 42 1.96 20.97 7.59
CA ALA A 42 1.50 22.24 7.02
C ALA A 42 0.12 22.12 6.35
N HIS A 43 -0.25 20.91 5.92
CA HIS A 43 -1.55 20.65 5.29
C HIS A 43 -2.57 20.04 6.27
N GLY A 44 -2.37 20.18 7.55
CA GLY A 44 -3.33 19.83 8.59
C GLY A 44 -3.23 18.42 9.14
N VAL A 45 -2.20 17.67 8.79
CA VAL A 45 -1.95 16.35 9.39
C VAL A 45 -1.39 16.52 10.79
N THR A 46 -2.04 15.93 11.79
CA THR A 46 -1.66 16.08 13.19
C THR A 46 -0.70 15.00 13.67
N ALA A 47 -0.80 13.79 13.12
CA ALA A 47 0.04 12.66 13.49
C ALA A 47 0.64 12.01 12.24
N VAL A 48 1.94 11.81 12.24
CA VAL A 48 2.68 11.21 11.13
C VAL A 48 3.56 10.10 11.69
N GLU A 49 3.35 8.89 11.21
CA GLU A 49 4.23 7.76 11.49
C GLU A 49 5.35 7.70 10.47
N ASP A 50 6.52 7.28 10.91
CA ASP A 50 7.66 7.09 10.03
C ASP A 50 7.40 5.97 9.01
N ALA A 51 8.02 6.11 7.83
CA ALA A 51 8.01 5.07 6.81
C ALA A 51 8.55 3.75 7.36
N PHE A 52 8.10 2.64 6.81
CA PHE A 52 8.51 1.30 7.25
C PHE A 52 10.03 1.12 7.26
N GLU A 53 10.73 1.71 6.31
CA GLU A 53 12.19 1.62 6.21
C GLU A 53 12.93 2.28 7.38
N LEU A 54 12.33 3.31 7.99
CA LEU A 54 12.91 3.98 9.16
C LEU A 54 12.56 3.29 10.47
N SER A 55 11.36 2.74 10.54
CA SER A 55 10.84 2.08 11.73
C SER A 55 10.14 0.78 11.34
N PRO A 56 10.91 -0.28 11.04
CA PRO A 56 10.33 -1.56 10.65
C PRO A 56 9.43 -2.14 11.73
N ARG A 57 8.28 -2.65 11.31
CA ARG A 57 7.30 -3.28 12.20
C ARG A 57 7.08 -4.72 11.81
N LYS A 58 6.80 -5.53 12.81
CA LYS A 58 6.43 -6.92 12.58
C LYS A 58 4.95 -7.01 12.29
N ASP A 59 4.59 -8.02 11.50
CA ASP A 59 3.21 -8.39 11.23
C ASP A 59 2.36 -7.28 10.60
N VAL A 60 2.98 -6.47 9.77
CA VAL A 60 2.30 -5.47 8.94
C VAL A 60 2.47 -5.81 7.47
N PRO A 61 1.45 -5.54 6.62
CA PRO A 61 1.60 -5.79 5.20
C PRO A 61 2.66 -4.87 4.57
N LEU A 62 3.55 -5.47 3.79
CA LEU A 62 4.57 -4.76 3.03
C LEU A 62 4.07 -4.32 1.66
N MET A 63 3.14 -5.08 1.10
CA MET A 63 2.59 -4.79 -0.21
C MET A 63 1.12 -5.17 -0.27
N PHE A 64 0.36 -4.33 -0.95
CA PHE A 64 -1.04 -4.57 -1.31
C PHE A 64 -1.10 -4.74 -2.82
N THR A 65 -1.71 -5.82 -3.30
CA THR A 65 -1.81 -6.07 -4.73
C THR A 65 -3.24 -6.45 -5.12
N LYS A 66 -3.69 -5.92 -6.24
CA LYS A 66 -4.95 -6.33 -6.87
C LYS A 66 -4.83 -7.68 -7.54
N HIS A 67 -3.63 -8.08 -7.93
CA HIS A 67 -3.38 -9.43 -8.40
C HIS A 67 -3.57 -10.41 -7.24
N CYS A 68 -4.47 -11.36 -7.39
CA CYS A 68 -4.76 -12.35 -6.38
C CYS A 68 -4.37 -13.73 -6.87
N LEU A 69 -3.46 -14.39 -6.15
CA LEU A 69 -2.97 -15.71 -6.49
C LEU A 69 -4.10 -16.74 -6.49
N ARG A 70 -5.02 -16.67 -5.53
CA ARG A 70 -6.18 -17.58 -5.47
C ARG A 70 -7.05 -17.46 -6.70
N TYR A 71 -7.30 -16.25 -7.14
CA TYR A 71 -8.08 -16.00 -8.37
C TYR A 71 -7.34 -16.55 -9.59
N SER A 72 -6.04 -16.29 -9.70
CA SER A 72 -5.21 -16.78 -10.81
C SER A 72 -5.18 -18.30 -10.90
N MET A 73 -5.24 -18.98 -9.77
CA MET A 73 -5.24 -20.45 -9.69
C MET A 73 -6.63 -21.08 -9.79
N GLY A 74 -7.66 -20.26 -9.88
CA GLY A 74 -9.04 -20.73 -9.95
C GLY A 74 -9.68 -21.05 -8.59
N TRP A 75 -9.11 -20.57 -7.49
CA TRP A 75 -9.54 -20.89 -6.12
C TRP A 75 -10.23 -19.75 -5.39
N CYS A 76 -10.68 -18.72 -6.11
CA CYS A 76 -11.37 -17.61 -5.49
C CYS A 76 -12.74 -18.05 -4.92
N PRO A 77 -12.97 -17.91 -3.61
CA PRO A 77 -14.22 -18.39 -3.00
C PRO A 77 -15.45 -17.58 -3.42
N THR A 78 -15.25 -16.35 -3.89
CA THR A 78 -16.35 -15.47 -4.28
C THR A 78 -16.80 -15.69 -5.73
N TYR A 79 -15.85 -15.89 -6.64
CA TYR A 79 -16.13 -15.93 -8.07
C TYR A 79 -15.88 -17.27 -8.74
N GLN A 80 -15.29 -18.21 -8.03
CA GLN A 80 -14.89 -19.51 -8.57
C GLN A 80 -15.36 -20.62 -7.65
N LYS A 81 -15.75 -21.75 -8.24
CA LYS A 81 -16.29 -22.89 -7.50
C LYS A 81 -15.23 -23.91 -7.05
N GLN A 82 -14.05 -23.84 -7.62
CA GLN A 82 -12.97 -24.75 -7.25
C GLN A 82 -12.36 -24.38 -5.90
N LYS A 83 -12.09 -25.39 -5.10
CA LYS A 83 -11.40 -25.22 -3.82
C LYS A 83 -9.93 -25.51 -4.00
N SER A 84 -9.09 -24.76 -3.27
CA SER A 84 -7.67 -25.03 -3.23
C SER A 84 -7.39 -26.42 -2.64
N PRO A 85 -6.50 -27.21 -3.26
CA PRO A 85 -6.02 -28.45 -2.65
C PRO A 85 -5.06 -28.21 -1.48
N TYR A 86 -4.62 -26.96 -1.30
CA TYR A 86 -3.69 -26.56 -0.25
C TYR A 86 -4.38 -25.77 0.85
N LYS A 87 -3.89 -25.92 2.07
CA LYS A 87 -4.39 -25.18 3.22
C LYS A 87 -3.61 -23.89 3.41
N GLU A 88 -4.30 -22.84 3.87
CA GLU A 88 -3.63 -21.61 4.28
C GLU A 88 -2.82 -21.83 5.56
N PRO A 89 -1.72 -21.09 5.77
CA PRO A 89 -1.26 -19.93 4.99
C PRO A 89 -0.49 -20.31 3.72
N TYR A 90 -0.55 -19.43 2.72
CA TYR A 90 0.26 -19.57 1.52
C TYR A 90 1.50 -18.70 1.62
N PHE A 91 2.58 -19.15 0.98
CA PHE A 91 3.86 -18.46 1.00
C PHE A 91 4.40 -18.27 -0.41
N LEU A 92 5.04 -17.13 -0.64
CA LEU A 92 5.88 -16.91 -1.81
C LEU A 92 7.33 -16.98 -1.40
N ARG A 93 8.12 -17.71 -2.16
CA ARG A 93 9.56 -17.76 -1.96
C ARG A 93 10.26 -16.96 -3.06
N TYR A 94 11.01 -15.97 -2.64
CA TYR A 94 11.87 -15.21 -3.53
C TYR A 94 13.30 -15.33 -3.05
N LYS A 95 14.11 -16.07 -3.79
CA LYS A 95 15.47 -16.45 -3.37
C LYS A 95 15.43 -17.15 -2.01
N GLU A 96 16.03 -16.56 -0.99
CA GLU A 96 16.03 -17.06 0.38
C GLU A 96 14.96 -16.45 1.27
N THR A 97 14.23 -15.47 0.72
CA THR A 97 13.19 -14.75 1.46
C THR A 97 11.86 -15.46 1.32
N LEU A 98 11.21 -15.70 2.45
CA LEU A 98 9.86 -16.25 2.51
C LEU A 98 8.87 -15.13 2.81
N LEU A 99 7.84 -15.01 1.97
CA LEU A 99 6.79 -14.03 2.13
C LEU A 99 5.47 -14.73 2.37
N ARG A 100 4.77 -14.34 3.42
CA ARG A 100 3.46 -14.89 3.74
C ARG A 100 2.37 -14.11 3.01
N LEU A 101 1.41 -14.82 2.44
CA LEU A 101 0.27 -14.23 1.74
C LEU A 101 -0.98 -14.26 2.61
N ARG A 102 -1.71 -13.18 2.60
CA ARG A 102 -3.03 -13.09 3.20
C ARG A 102 -4.00 -12.52 2.16
N PHE A 103 -5.21 -13.03 2.12
CA PHE A 103 -6.20 -12.64 1.13
C PHE A 103 -7.31 -11.84 1.80
N ASP A 104 -7.47 -10.60 1.37
CA ASP A 104 -8.56 -9.73 1.78
C ASP A 104 -9.64 -9.78 0.69
N CYS A 105 -10.53 -10.77 0.81
CA CYS A 105 -11.57 -10.99 -0.18
C CYS A 105 -12.63 -9.88 -0.18
N LYS A 106 -12.80 -9.18 0.93
CA LYS A 106 -13.73 -8.06 1.02
C LYS A 106 -13.34 -6.92 0.10
N ASN A 107 -12.05 -6.60 0.05
CA ASN A 107 -11.50 -5.54 -0.80
C ASN A 107 -10.89 -6.07 -2.10
N CYS A 108 -10.98 -7.37 -2.36
CA CYS A 108 -10.41 -8.03 -3.54
C CYS A 108 -8.93 -7.71 -3.71
N GLN A 109 -8.13 -7.96 -2.67
CA GLN A 109 -6.70 -7.71 -2.72
C GLN A 109 -5.93 -8.79 -1.96
N MET A 110 -4.67 -8.95 -2.33
CA MET A 110 -3.74 -9.84 -1.65
C MET A 110 -2.72 -9.01 -0.88
N LEU A 111 -2.50 -9.37 0.36
CA LEU A 111 -1.55 -8.70 1.25
C LEU A 111 -0.31 -9.58 1.39
N ILE A 112 0.85 -8.96 1.34
CA ILE A 112 2.13 -9.65 1.44
C ILE A 112 2.85 -9.20 2.71
N TYR A 113 3.23 -10.17 3.53
CA TYR A 113 3.93 -9.95 4.80
C TYR A 113 5.32 -10.57 4.73
N ALA A 114 6.27 -9.96 5.42
CA ALA A 114 7.56 -10.59 5.65
C ALA A 114 7.39 -11.75 6.64
N GLU A 115 7.98 -12.88 6.33
CA GLU A 115 8.08 -14.01 7.25
C GLU A 115 9.52 -14.09 7.76
N GLU A 116 9.66 -14.08 9.05
CA GLU A 116 10.98 -14.17 9.70
C GLU A 116 11.37 -15.61 9.97
#